data_1fe0fab0a4e175b9f10c2860498764bb
#
_entry.id   1fe0fab0a4e175b9f10c2860498764bb
#
_cell.length_a   1.000
_cell.length_b   1.000
_cell.length_c   1.000
_cell.angle_alpha   90.00
_cell.angle_beta   90.00
_cell.angle_gamma   90.00
#
_symmetry.space_group_name_H-M   'P 1'
#
loop_
_entity.id
_entity.type
_entity.pdbx_description
1 polymer ?
#
loop_
_entity_poly.entity_id
_entity_poly.type
_entity_poly.pdbx_seq_one_letter_code
_entity_poly.pdbx_strand_id
1 'polypeptide(L)'
;EVAGLEGDVVFFGVTDRVPDVLKALDAFVFPSFSEGLPMSVMEAQAAGVPCVLSTGVPELAVAVPFAVERLPLEAGAGAWADAVERALSKRFDRAEAAAAVRLSGFDIRDTAAWLESYYLDLAETQ
;
A
#
# COMPACT_ATOMS: atom_id res chain seq x y z
N GLU A 1 11.57 18.71 14.47
CA GLU A 1 12.05 18.15 15.76
C GLU A 1 11.33 16.83 15.97
N VAL A 2 12.04 15.75 16.21
CA VAL A 2 11.49 14.39 16.35
C VAL A 2 11.35 14.02 17.85
N ALA A 3 10.98 14.99 18.66
CA ALA A 3 10.55 14.79 20.07
C ALA A 3 11.42 13.78 20.87
N GLY A 4 12.74 13.83 20.73
CA GLY A 4 13.66 12.93 21.47
C GLY A 4 13.86 11.56 20.84
N LEU A 5 13.47 11.39 19.57
CA LEU A 5 13.58 10.13 18.82
C LEU A 5 14.68 10.17 17.73
N GLU A 6 15.66 11.08 17.86
CA GLU A 6 16.68 11.33 16.83
C GLU A 6 17.53 10.10 16.49
N GLY A 7 17.59 9.11 17.39
CA GLY A 7 18.28 7.83 17.15
C GLY A 7 17.42 6.76 16.50
N ASP A 8 16.10 6.93 16.53
CA ASP A 8 15.12 5.90 16.14
C ASP A 8 14.40 6.25 14.83
N VAL A 9 14.51 7.50 14.34
CA VAL A 9 13.86 7.97 13.13
C VAL A 9 14.88 8.29 12.06
N VAL A 10 14.71 7.70 10.89
CA VAL A 10 15.53 7.94 9.71
C VAL A 10 14.69 8.58 8.60
N PHE A 11 15.07 9.80 8.19
CA PHE A 11 14.52 10.45 7.01
C PHE A 11 15.25 9.92 5.77
N PHE A 12 14.68 8.93 5.10
CA PHE A 12 15.33 8.23 4.00
C PHE A 12 15.54 9.10 2.75
N GLY A 13 14.68 10.12 2.55
CA GLY A 13 14.73 11.01 1.40
C GLY A 13 14.20 10.36 0.11
N VAL A 14 14.65 10.90 -1.04
CA VAL A 14 14.25 10.43 -2.37
C VAL A 14 15.13 9.27 -2.80
N THR A 15 14.52 8.22 -3.39
CA THR A 15 15.22 7.04 -3.90
C THR A 15 14.53 6.50 -5.15
N ASP A 16 15.30 5.91 -6.06
CA ASP A 16 14.85 5.10 -7.19
C ASP A 16 14.69 3.60 -6.82
N ARG A 17 15.02 3.24 -5.57
CA ARG A 17 14.98 1.86 -5.03
C ARG A 17 13.79 1.62 -4.11
N VAL A 18 12.63 2.21 -4.41
CA VAL A 18 11.41 2.04 -3.59
C VAL A 18 11.05 0.57 -3.31
N PRO A 19 11.12 -0.36 -4.28
CA PRO A 19 10.83 -1.77 -4.01
C PRO A 19 11.75 -2.42 -2.98
N ASP A 20 13.02 -2.01 -2.92
CA ASP A 20 13.98 -2.55 -1.94
C ASP A 20 13.69 -2.01 -0.54
N VAL A 21 13.34 -0.71 -0.45
CA VAL A 21 12.93 -0.09 0.81
C VAL A 21 11.68 -0.79 1.35
N LEU A 22 10.65 -0.97 0.53
CA LEU A 22 9.41 -1.63 0.95
C LEU A 22 9.66 -3.07 1.41
N LYS A 23 10.52 -3.83 0.73
CA LYS A 23 10.87 -5.20 1.15
C LYS A 23 11.60 -5.26 2.50
N ALA A 24 12.26 -4.19 2.90
CA ALA A 24 12.96 -4.08 4.18
C ALA A 24 12.04 -3.70 5.35
N LEU A 25 10.80 -3.28 5.08
CA LEU A 25 9.84 -2.90 6.10
C LEU A 25 9.17 -4.13 6.74
N ASP A 26 8.91 -4.02 8.04
CA ASP A 26 8.09 -4.94 8.82
C ASP A 26 6.62 -4.51 8.87
N ALA A 27 6.35 -3.21 8.75
CA ALA A 27 5.01 -2.63 8.61
C ALA A 27 5.09 -1.31 7.83
N PHE A 28 4.00 -0.97 7.14
CA PHE A 28 3.81 0.30 6.41
C PHE A 28 2.66 1.07 7.03
N VAL A 29 2.93 2.28 7.53
CA VAL A 29 1.94 3.14 8.21
C VAL A 29 1.64 4.34 7.33
N PHE A 30 0.35 4.56 7.02
CA PHE A 30 -0.07 5.62 6.10
C PHE A 30 -1.26 6.41 6.65
N PRO A 31 -1.00 7.41 7.53
CA PRO A 31 -2.03 8.22 8.22
C PRO A 31 -2.43 9.45 7.37
N SER A 32 -2.95 9.25 6.17
CA SER A 32 -3.38 10.33 5.29
C SER A 32 -4.80 10.81 5.61
N PHE A 33 -5.07 12.10 5.46
CA PHE A 33 -6.42 12.66 5.63
C PHE A 33 -7.37 12.26 4.51
N SER A 34 -6.88 12.26 3.26
CA SER A 34 -7.68 11.95 2.08
C SER A 34 -6.75 11.59 0.93
N GLU A 35 -7.12 10.58 0.18
CA GLU A 35 -6.37 10.11 -1.00
C GLU A 35 -7.32 9.79 -2.15
N GLY A 36 -6.80 9.86 -3.38
CA GLY A 36 -7.44 9.27 -4.53
C GLY A 36 -7.11 7.77 -4.62
N LEU A 37 -5.98 7.45 -5.23
CA LEU A 37 -5.42 6.09 -5.26
C LEU A 37 -3.93 6.17 -4.93
N PRO A 38 -3.53 5.99 -3.66
CA PRO A 38 -2.14 6.13 -3.24
C PRO A 38 -1.31 4.94 -3.74
N MET A 39 -0.46 5.17 -4.75
CA MET A 39 0.38 4.11 -5.33
C MET A 39 1.34 3.49 -4.32
N SER A 40 1.86 4.29 -3.37
CA SER A 40 2.71 3.77 -2.28
C SER A 40 2.03 2.69 -1.43
N VAL A 41 0.72 2.81 -1.19
CA VAL A 41 -0.09 1.80 -0.50
C VAL A 41 -0.20 0.53 -1.34
N MET A 42 -0.40 0.66 -2.66
CA MET A 42 -0.45 -0.49 -3.57
C MET A 42 0.90 -1.19 -3.66
N GLU A 43 1.98 -0.43 -3.75
CA GLU A 43 3.36 -0.95 -3.79
C GLU A 43 3.74 -1.68 -2.50
N ALA A 44 3.35 -1.14 -1.32
CA ALA A 44 3.56 -1.80 -0.03
C ALA A 44 2.82 -3.14 0.05
N GLN A 45 1.56 -3.18 -0.36
CA GLN A 45 0.77 -4.42 -0.42
C GLN A 45 1.38 -5.43 -1.40
N ALA A 46 1.81 -4.98 -2.59
CA ALA A 46 2.47 -5.84 -3.58
C ALA A 46 3.83 -6.39 -3.08
N ALA A 47 4.54 -5.62 -2.24
CA ALA A 47 5.76 -6.09 -1.57
C ALA A 47 5.47 -7.06 -0.41
N GLY A 48 4.20 -7.30 -0.08
CA GLY A 48 3.78 -8.16 1.02
C GLY A 48 4.12 -7.58 2.40
N VAL A 49 3.97 -6.25 2.53
CA VAL A 49 4.18 -5.54 3.80
C VAL A 49 2.82 -5.34 4.47
N PRO A 50 2.65 -5.69 5.74
CA PRO A 50 1.44 -5.37 6.49
C PRO A 50 1.23 -3.86 6.54
N CYS A 51 0.01 -3.40 6.26
CA CYS A 51 -0.30 -1.98 6.16
C CYS A 51 -1.28 -1.54 7.24
N VAL A 52 -1.01 -0.39 7.85
CA VAL A 52 -1.91 0.33 8.74
C VAL A 52 -2.27 1.65 8.07
N LEU A 53 -3.53 1.78 7.65
CA LEU A 53 -4.00 2.90 6.84
C LEU A 53 -5.07 3.70 7.58
N SER A 54 -5.15 4.99 7.28
CA SER A 54 -6.31 5.77 7.73
C SER A 54 -7.57 5.43 6.92
N THR A 55 -8.73 5.73 7.48
CA THR A 55 -10.01 5.66 6.76
C THR A 55 -10.14 6.69 5.64
N GLY A 56 -9.25 7.67 5.57
CA GLY A 56 -9.11 8.60 4.46
C GLY A 56 -8.55 7.98 3.17
N VAL A 57 -7.97 6.78 3.26
CA VAL A 57 -7.57 5.98 2.11
C VAL A 57 -8.80 5.23 1.58
N PRO A 58 -9.16 5.31 0.28
CA PRO A 58 -10.34 4.64 -0.25
C PRO A 58 -10.21 3.11 -0.20
N GLU A 59 -11.34 2.41 -0.10
CA GLU A 59 -11.36 0.92 -0.09
C GLU A 59 -10.79 0.31 -1.37
N LEU A 60 -10.90 1.02 -2.49
CA LEU A 60 -10.31 0.60 -3.76
C LEU A 60 -8.78 0.39 -3.67
N ALA A 61 -8.11 1.08 -2.74
CA ALA A 61 -6.67 0.91 -2.49
C ALA A 61 -6.36 -0.30 -1.58
N VAL A 62 -7.37 -1.09 -1.16
CA VAL A 62 -7.18 -2.30 -0.34
C VAL A 62 -7.27 -3.53 -1.23
N ALA A 63 -6.16 -3.89 -1.84
CA ALA A 63 -6.06 -5.08 -2.69
C ALA A 63 -5.77 -6.37 -1.90
N VAL A 64 -5.20 -6.24 -0.68
CA VAL A 64 -4.79 -7.35 0.18
C VAL A 64 -5.45 -7.20 1.56
N PRO A 65 -6.77 -7.47 1.71
CA PRO A 65 -7.51 -7.19 2.95
C PRO A 65 -6.93 -7.86 4.19
N PHE A 66 -6.37 -9.06 4.05
CA PHE A 66 -5.75 -9.78 5.17
C PHE A 66 -4.46 -9.14 5.69
N ALA A 67 -3.80 -8.30 4.87
CA ALA A 67 -2.58 -7.58 5.23
C ALA A 67 -2.85 -6.14 5.67
N VAL A 68 -4.07 -5.64 5.53
CA VAL A 68 -4.41 -4.24 5.80
C VAL A 68 -5.24 -4.12 7.09
N GLU A 69 -4.96 -3.10 7.87
CA GLU A 69 -5.80 -2.61 8.95
C GLU A 69 -6.10 -1.14 8.72
N ARG A 70 -7.35 -0.73 8.95
CA ARG A 70 -7.78 0.67 8.74
C ARG A 70 -8.40 1.21 10.02
N LEU A 71 -8.03 2.45 10.36
CA LEU A 71 -8.60 3.15 11.51
C LEU A 71 -8.68 4.65 11.25
N PRO A 72 -9.61 5.38 11.90
CA PRO A 72 -9.71 6.81 11.73
C PRO A 72 -8.50 7.52 12.37
N LEU A 73 -8.12 8.67 11.84
CA LEU A 73 -7.03 9.48 12.40
C LEU A 73 -7.33 9.91 13.83
N GLU A 74 -8.59 10.14 14.13
CA GLU A 74 -9.10 10.57 15.44
C GLU A 74 -8.99 9.48 16.51
N ALA A 75 -8.66 8.24 16.14
CA ALA A 75 -8.45 7.15 17.10
C ALA A 75 -7.28 7.42 18.07
N GLY A 76 -6.39 8.34 17.69
CA GLY A 76 -5.27 8.76 18.51
C GLY A 76 -4.06 7.83 18.43
N ALA A 77 -2.91 8.33 18.90
CA ALA A 77 -1.62 7.67 18.73
C ALA A 77 -1.56 6.27 19.39
N GLY A 78 -2.23 6.06 20.53
CA GLY A 78 -2.26 4.77 21.19
C GLY A 78 -2.92 3.68 20.35
N ALA A 79 -4.10 3.96 19.77
CA ALA A 79 -4.80 3.01 18.89
C ALA A 79 -3.99 2.71 17.61
N TRP A 80 -3.27 3.71 17.08
CA TRP A 80 -2.38 3.53 15.95
C TRP A 80 -1.17 2.65 16.31
N ALA A 81 -0.58 2.84 17.50
CA ALA A 81 0.51 1.99 18.00
C ALA A 81 0.04 0.52 18.12
N ASP A 82 -1.11 0.29 18.76
CA ASP A 82 -1.72 -1.04 18.89
C ASP A 82 -1.98 -1.69 17.52
N ALA A 83 -2.42 -0.92 16.53
CA ALA A 83 -2.62 -1.41 15.16
C ALA A 83 -1.30 -1.81 14.49
N VAL A 84 -0.23 -1.05 14.70
CA VAL A 84 1.11 -1.39 14.22
C VAL A 84 1.61 -2.69 14.88
N GLU A 85 1.44 -2.87 16.19
CA GLU A 85 1.82 -4.11 16.88
C GLU A 85 1.05 -5.32 16.31
N ARG A 86 -0.25 -5.17 16.06
CA ARG A 86 -1.04 -6.22 15.38
C ARG A 86 -0.54 -6.49 13.97
N ALA A 87 -0.19 -5.46 13.20
CA ALA A 87 0.37 -5.59 11.85
C ALA A 87 1.69 -6.37 11.89
N LEU A 88 2.60 -6.06 12.81
CA LEU A 88 3.89 -6.75 13.00
C LEU A 88 3.71 -8.24 13.38
N SER A 89 2.59 -8.60 14.00
CA SER A 89 2.30 -9.99 14.37
C SER A 89 1.68 -10.82 13.23
N LYS A 90 1.20 -10.19 12.16
CA LYS A 90 0.60 -10.87 11.02
C LYS A 90 1.62 -11.78 10.31
N ARG A 91 1.16 -12.95 9.90
CA ARG A 91 1.94 -13.91 9.11
C ARG A 91 1.15 -14.29 7.87
N PHE A 92 1.70 -14.03 6.71
CA PHE A 92 1.16 -14.42 5.41
C PHE A 92 2.29 -14.52 4.38
N ASP A 93 2.01 -15.19 3.28
CA ASP A 93 2.97 -15.32 2.19
C ASP A 93 3.02 -14.03 1.36
N ARG A 94 4.20 -13.46 1.18
CA ARG A 94 4.43 -12.28 0.32
C ARG A 94 4.04 -12.55 -1.14
N ALA A 95 4.20 -13.78 -1.60
CA ALA A 95 3.78 -14.15 -2.96
C ALA A 95 2.26 -14.15 -3.10
N GLU A 96 1.52 -14.56 -2.06
CA GLU A 96 0.06 -14.47 -2.01
C GLU A 96 -0.41 -13.01 -2.06
N ALA A 97 0.23 -12.12 -1.30
CA ALA A 97 -0.07 -10.69 -1.32
C ALA A 97 0.18 -10.08 -2.71
N ALA A 98 1.32 -10.38 -3.33
CA ALA A 98 1.63 -9.92 -4.68
C ALA A 98 0.62 -10.43 -5.72
N ALA A 99 0.16 -11.68 -5.60
CA ALA A 99 -0.86 -12.25 -6.46
C ALA A 99 -2.22 -11.55 -6.28
N ALA A 100 -2.60 -11.25 -5.02
CA ALA A 100 -3.85 -10.54 -4.72
C ALA A 100 -3.86 -9.14 -5.35
N VAL A 101 -2.77 -8.37 -5.28
CA VAL A 101 -2.65 -7.06 -5.92
C VAL A 101 -2.81 -7.18 -7.45
N ARG A 102 -2.17 -8.19 -8.06
CA ARG A 102 -2.30 -8.43 -9.50
C ARG A 102 -3.75 -8.76 -9.89
N LEU A 103 -4.40 -9.66 -9.17
CA LEU A 103 -5.78 -10.05 -9.42
C LEU A 103 -6.79 -8.92 -9.20
N SER A 104 -6.42 -7.89 -8.43
CA SER A 104 -7.23 -6.69 -8.24
C SER A 104 -7.14 -5.68 -9.39
N GLY A 105 -6.47 -6.01 -10.50
CA GLY A 105 -6.38 -5.17 -11.69
C GLY A 105 -5.26 -4.13 -11.66
N PHE A 106 -4.28 -4.29 -10.78
CA PHE A 106 -3.13 -3.38 -10.66
C PHE A 106 -1.84 -3.89 -11.34
N ASP A 107 -1.93 -4.94 -12.16
CA ASP A 107 -0.81 -5.31 -13.03
C ASP A 107 -0.83 -4.45 -14.28
N ILE A 108 0.22 -3.66 -14.48
CA ILE A 108 0.33 -2.75 -15.62
C ILE A 108 0.30 -3.49 -16.96
N ARG A 109 0.74 -4.75 -17.02
CA ARG A 109 0.74 -5.55 -18.24
C ARG A 109 -0.68 -5.90 -18.66
N ASP A 110 -1.51 -6.28 -17.70
CA ASP A 110 -2.92 -6.61 -17.93
C ASP A 110 -3.71 -5.35 -18.32
N THR A 111 -3.45 -4.24 -17.63
CA THR A 111 -4.05 -2.94 -17.94
C THR A 111 -3.64 -2.44 -19.33
N ALA A 112 -2.37 -2.57 -19.71
CA ALA A 112 -1.88 -2.16 -21.01
C ALA A 112 -2.49 -3.01 -22.14
N ALA A 113 -2.58 -4.33 -21.97
CA ALA A 113 -3.19 -5.23 -22.94
C ALA A 113 -4.69 -4.93 -23.13
N TRP A 114 -5.40 -4.68 -22.01
CA TRP A 114 -6.80 -4.27 -22.08
C TRP A 114 -6.98 -2.93 -22.81
N LEU A 115 -6.14 -1.96 -22.52
CA LEU A 115 -6.21 -0.63 -23.14
C LEU A 115 -5.90 -0.68 -24.63
N GLU A 116 -4.91 -1.49 -25.04
CA GLU A 116 -4.60 -1.75 -26.44
C GLU A 116 -5.80 -2.32 -27.19
N SER A 117 -6.41 -3.38 -26.67
CA SER A 117 -7.63 -3.99 -27.25
C SER A 117 -8.75 -2.97 -27.37
N TYR A 118 -9.00 -2.18 -26.33
CA TYR A 118 -10.03 -1.15 -26.33
C TYR A 118 -9.83 -0.11 -27.43
N TYR A 119 -8.60 0.34 -27.67
CA TYR A 119 -8.32 1.31 -28.74
C TYR A 119 -8.43 0.69 -30.14
N LEU A 120 -8.04 -0.56 -30.31
CA LEU A 120 -8.19 -1.26 -31.59
C LEU A 120 -9.67 -1.45 -31.95
N ASP A 121 -10.49 -1.86 -31.01
CA ASP A 121 -11.95 -2.01 -31.18
C ASP A 121 -12.62 -0.69 -31.58
N LEU A 122 -12.20 0.43 -30.96
CA LEU A 122 -12.69 1.75 -31.33
C LEU A 122 -12.29 2.16 -32.75
N ALA A 123 -11.10 1.79 -33.20
CA ALA A 123 -10.62 2.12 -34.56
C ALA A 123 -11.36 1.32 -35.65
N GLU A 124 -11.81 0.10 -35.35
CA GLU A 124 -12.58 -0.74 -36.28
C GLU A 124 -14.06 -0.33 -36.39
N THR A 125 -14.56 0.47 -35.44
CA THR A 125 -15.98 0.88 -35.38
C THR A 125 -16.25 2.20 -36.11
N GLN A 126 -15.21 2.86 -36.67
CA GLN A 126 -15.30 4.10 -37.46
C GLN A 126 -15.20 3.81 -38.97
#